data_e778a6a7688fad522a71e767174588b0
#
_entry.id   e778a6a7688fad522a71e767174588b0
#
_cell.length_a   1.000
_cell.length_b   1.000
_cell.length_c   1.000
_cell.angle_alpha   90.00
_cell.angle_beta   90.00
_cell.angle_gamma   90.00
#
_symmetry.space_group_name_H-M   'P 1'
#
loop_
_entity.id
_entity.type
_entity.pdbx_description
1 polymer ?
#
loop_
_entity_poly.entity_id
_entity_poly.type
_entity_poly.pdbx_seq_one_letter_code
_entity_poly.pdbx_strand_id
1 'polypeptide(L)'
;MGGAASVVRGVDLSGGRVVAVEGKRKRRAIEYRSAEANSAAPCAAALPIHLAFIRRLTAPLPSIEKARRVLPSLLDIELPFPLESCSHALLHVARTQQGDVEALATAARTDDIAAHLDRLQQAGINPLVLEHEAVALWRQSVEENPLSRQQRRLLICLGEDRTGLMVGSGHGLDTATGLRQSASEILQAQTGGAQRLALWWRTQRERAGAAAWHIAWCGPGADKPDLRQDFGALLLGESEYKSITHRDPATLLARGLANGLLSGDSLQGNLRQGALAHPAAEAQTRRAARSRLWTLAAAALLLIAVNLAWLHLLSRERNRWQQRLATEAETVAGTDRLPRGQEMLAAQRALESQAAGWTAFNRARNPGAEQLLAQILRVAKPYGLTFQNLVIRPSSFLLNGTAEDWNDGERLASAFTGDGWQTKLDRSDAGADERVHFSLKGEK
;
A
#
# COMPACT_ATOMS: atom_id res chain seq x y z
N MET A 1 3.00 18.49 -1.98
CA MET A 1 2.77 18.64 -0.53
C MET A 1 2.44 20.09 -0.27
N GLY A 2 1.15 20.44 -0.08
CA GLY A 2 0.76 21.79 0.35
C GLY A 2 1.33 22.03 1.72
N GLY A 3 1.96 23.19 1.93
CA GLY A 3 2.59 23.53 3.20
C GLY A 3 1.65 23.29 4.37
N ALA A 4 2.00 22.34 5.24
CA ALA A 4 1.28 22.10 6.47
C ALA A 4 1.28 23.42 7.25
N ALA A 5 0.12 23.85 7.72
CA ALA A 5 0.03 25.05 8.55
C ALA A 5 1.05 24.92 9.67
N SER A 6 1.94 25.90 9.81
CA SER A 6 3.00 25.86 10.82
C SER A 6 2.45 25.93 12.25
N VAL A 7 1.22 26.41 12.39
CA VAL A 7 0.47 26.56 13.63
C VAL A 7 -0.96 26.11 13.40
N VAL A 8 -1.48 25.28 14.28
CA VAL A 8 -2.86 24.79 14.30
C VAL A 8 -3.43 24.89 15.70
N ARG A 9 -4.74 24.78 15.82
CA ARG A 9 -5.44 24.92 17.07
C ARG A 9 -6.36 23.73 17.34
N GLY A 10 -6.28 23.18 18.54
CA GLY A 10 -7.27 22.24 19.07
C GLY A 10 -8.18 22.98 20.05
N VAL A 11 -9.48 22.75 19.94
CA VAL A 11 -10.50 23.43 20.76
C VAL A 11 -11.43 22.42 21.40
N ASP A 12 -11.54 22.46 22.72
CA ASP A 12 -12.52 21.71 23.51
C ASP A 12 -13.60 22.67 24.00
N LEU A 13 -14.86 22.31 23.75
CA LEU A 13 -16.05 22.96 24.30
C LEU A 13 -16.71 22.00 25.30
N SER A 14 -16.53 22.24 26.59
CA SER A 14 -17.01 21.39 27.68
C SER A 14 -17.64 22.24 28.79
N GLY A 15 -18.87 21.92 29.20
CA GLY A 15 -19.58 22.63 30.25
C GLY A 15 -19.79 24.15 29.99
N GLY A 16 -19.82 24.55 28.73
CA GLY A 16 -19.88 25.98 28.36
C GLY A 16 -18.52 26.68 28.37
N ARG A 17 -17.47 26.03 28.80
CA ARG A 17 -16.09 26.55 28.83
C ARG A 17 -15.36 26.18 27.57
N VAL A 18 -14.63 27.11 26.98
CA VAL A 18 -13.75 26.87 25.83
C VAL A 18 -12.31 26.74 26.31
N VAL A 19 -11.69 25.62 25.99
CA VAL A 19 -10.26 25.40 26.20
C VAL A 19 -9.60 25.30 24.83
N ALA A 20 -8.73 26.22 24.47
CA ALA A 20 -8.03 26.25 23.20
C ALA A 20 -6.52 26.17 23.40
N VAL A 21 -5.88 25.32 22.56
CA VAL A 21 -4.43 25.12 22.58
C VAL A 21 -3.91 25.24 21.16
N GLU A 22 -2.92 26.10 20.96
CA GLU A 22 -2.13 26.13 19.75
C GLU A 22 -1.01 25.10 19.80
N GLY A 23 -0.88 24.32 18.71
CA GLY A 23 0.21 23.39 18.47
C GLY A 23 1.09 23.88 17.32
N LYS A 24 2.41 23.85 17.52
CA LYS A 24 3.40 24.15 16.49
C LYS A 24 4.44 23.05 16.43
N ARG A 25 4.68 22.49 15.25
CA ARG A 25 5.73 21.50 15.06
C ARG A 25 7.10 22.17 15.04
N LYS A 26 7.97 21.80 15.98
CA LYS A 26 9.39 22.17 15.99
C LYS A 26 10.25 20.91 15.85
N ARG A 27 10.90 20.74 14.71
CA ARG A 27 11.70 19.55 14.42
C ARG A 27 10.93 18.23 14.68
N ARG A 28 11.21 17.56 15.81
CA ARG A 28 10.60 16.28 16.22
C ARG A 28 9.56 16.39 17.32
N ALA A 29 9.37 17.56 17.93
CA ALA A 29 8.43 17.79 19.03
C ALA A 29 7.33 18.77 18.61
N ILE A 30 6.19 18.69 19.28
CA ILE A 30 5.11 19.67 19.18
C ILE A 30 5.15 20.53 20.42
N GLU A 31 5.28 21.84 20.23
CA GLU A 31 5.07 22.82 21.31
C GLU A 31 3.61 23.18 21.38
N TYR A 32 3.09 23.18 22.60
CA TYR A 32 1.72 23.58 22.90
C TYR A 32 1.72 24.87 23.72
N ARG A 33 0.79 25.78 23.39
CA ARG A 33 0.57 27.03 24.12
C ARG A 33 -0.93 27.24 24.28
N SER A 34 -1.34 27.81 25.41
CA SER A 34 -2.71 28.27 25.59
C SER A 34 -3.04 29.31 24.52
N ALA A 35 -4.23 29.25 23.95
CA ALA A 35 -4.67 30.12 22.87
C ALA A 35 -6.05 30.68 23.13
N GLU A 36 -6.36 31.79 22.45
CA GLU A 36 -7.72 32.32 22.41
C GLU A 36 -8.59 31.52 21.46
N ALA A 37 -9.86 31.36 21.80
CA ALA A 37 -10.83 30.62 20.97
C ALA A 37 -10.95 31.15 19.54
N ASN A 38 -10.76 32.44 19.32
CA ASN A 38 -11.01 33.15 18.05
C ASN A 38 -9.74 33.41 17.20
N SER A 39 -8.62 32.74 17.49
CA SER A 39 -7.41 32.85 16.66
C SER A 39 -7.68 32.43 15.21
N ALA A 40 -6.99 33.05 14.24
CA ALA A 40 -7.14 32.75 12.81
C ALA A 40 -6.53 31.40 12.36
N ALA A 41 -5.84 30.69 13.26
CA ALA A 41 -5.23 29.41 12.94
C ALA A 41 -6.30 28.34 12.64
N PRO A 42 -6.05 27.42 11.69
CA PRO A 42 -6.95 26.30 11.44
C PRO A 42 -7.19 25.50 12.74
N CYS A 43 -8.46 25.20 13.02
CA CYS A 43 -8.80 24.50 14.27
C CYS A 43 -9.49 23.16 14.03
N ALA A 44 -9.27 22.21 14.95
CA ALA A 44 -10.07 21.01 15.13
C ALA A 44 -10.86 21.11 16.42
N ALA A 45 -12.06 20.56 16.42
CA ALA A 45 -12.88 20.37 17.61
C ALA A 45 -13.28 18.89 17.75
N ALA A 46 -13.71 18.52 18.96
CA ALA A 46 -14.15 17.18 19.26
C ALA A 46 -15.67 17.08 19.23
N LEU A 47 -16.19 15.97 18.69
CA LEU A 47 -17.54 15.54 18.94
C LEU A 47 -17.53 14.70 20.24
N PRO A 48 -18.36 15.05 21.24
CA PRO A 48 -18.40 14.35 22.52
C PRO A 48 -18.64 12.84 22.39
N ILE A 49 -17.99 12.03 23.25
CA ILE A 49 -18.06 10.56 23.22
C ILE A 49 -19.50 10.03 23.22
N HIS A 50 -20.39 10.67 24.01
CA HIS A 50 -21.79 10.23 24.14
C HIS A 50 -22.66 10.51 22.89
N LEU A 51 -22.18 11.34 21.94
CA LEU A 51 -22.87 11.65 20.67
C LEU A 51 -22.35 10.81 19.52
N ALA A 52 -21.30 10.05 19.70
CA ALA A 52 -20.68 9.31 18.62
C ALA A 52 -20.38 7.86 19.01
N PHE A 53 -20.51 6.99 18.07
CA PHE A 53 -20.17 5.58 18.17
C PHE A 53 -18.74 5.36 17.74
N ILE A 54 -18.02 4.48 18.45
CA ILE A 54 -16.67 4.07 18.08
C ILE A 54 -16.48 2.59 18.38
N ARG A 55 -15.96 1.85 17.41
CA ARG A 55 -15.66 0.43 17.54
C ARG A 55 -14.58 -0.03 16.57
N ARG A 56 -13.80 -1.00 17.00
CA ARG A 56 -12.89 -1.72 16.13
C ARG A 56 -13.65 -2.83 15.40
N LEU A 57 -13.59 -2.79 14.08
CA LEU A 57 -14.16 -3.79 13.17
C LEU A 57 -13.03 -4.63 12.59
N THR A 58 -13.27 -5.93 12.46
CA THR A 58 -12.35 -6.88 11.85
C THR A 58 -13.08 -7.71 10.82
N ALA A 59 -12.47 -7.95 9.67
CA ALA A 59 -13.06 -8.75 8.61
C ALA A 59 -11.99 -9.57 7.86
N PRO A 60 -12.28 -10.84 7.49
CA PRO A 60 -11.38 -11.71 6.74
C PRO A 60 -11.36 -11.31 5.26
N LEU A 61 -10.76 -10.18 4.94
CA LEU A 61 -10.75 -9.61 3.61
C LEU A 61 -9.36 -9.64 2.99
N PRO A 62 -9.25 -9.93 1.67
CA PRO A 62 -7.95 -10.14 1.00
C PRO A 62 -7.15 -8.84 0.83
N SER A 63 -7.78 -7.67 0.89
CA SER A 63 -7.09 -6.39 0.71
C SER A 63 -7.74 -5.25 1.49
N ILE A 64 -6.91 -4.26 1.86
CA ILE A 64 -7.34 -3.01 2.50
C ILE A 64 -8.35 -2.25 1.64
N GLU A 65 -8.18 -2.29 0.31
CA GLU A 65 -9.07 -1.59 -0.61
C GLU A 65 -10.49 -2.20 -0.60
N LYS A 66 -10.60 -3.55 -0.62
CA LYS A 66 -11.88 -4.24 -0.45
C LYS A 66 -12.47 -3.97 0.93
N ALA A 67 -11.64 -3.96 1.96
CA ALA A 67 -12.09 -3.66 3.32
C ALA A 67 -12.72 -2.28 3.43
N ARG A 68 -12.13 -1.25 2.83
CA ARG A 68 -12.71 0.11 2.83
C ARG A 68 -14.10 0.19 2.18
N ARG A 69 -14.45 -0.74 1.29
CA ARG A 69 -15.78 -0.83 0.66
C ARG A 69 -16.77 -1.64 1.49
N VAL A 70 -16.30 -2.66 2.21
CA VAL A 70 -17.15 -3.60 2.96
C VAL A 70 -17.36 -3.19 4.43
N LEU A 71 -16.33 -2.62 5.07
CA LEU A 71 -16.41 -2.22 6.48
C LEU A 71 -17.57 -1.25 6.82
N PRO A 72 -17.98 -0.32 5.94
CA PRO A 72 -19.17 0.49 6.21
C PRO A 72 -20.45 -0.34 6.37
N SER A 73 -20.63 -1.42 5.60
CA SER A 73 -21.79 -2.30 5.75
C SER A 73 -21.74 -3.12 7.05
N LEU A 74 -20.53 -3.48 7.51
CA LEU A 74 -20.38 -4.11 8.84
C LEU A 74 -20.64 -3.10 9.95
N LEU A 75 -20.24 -1.85 9.76
CA LEU A 75 -20.55 -0.78 10.71
C LEU A 75 -22.04 -0.57 10.84
N ASP A 76 -22.80 -0.61 9.73
CA ASP A 76 -24.26 -0.45 9.74
C ASP A 76 -24.97 -1.48 10.62
N ILE A 77 -24.49 -2.73 10.62
CA ILE A 77 -25.05 -3.80 11.49
C ILE A 77 -24.80 -3.52 12.98
N GLU A 78 -23.71 -2.87 13.31
CA GLU A 78 -23.31 -2.57 14.69
C GLU A 78 -23.92 -1.28 15.23
N LEU A 79 -24.44 -0.40 14.35
CA LEU A 79 -25.01 0.87 14.73
C LEU A 79 -26.45 0.72 15.24
N PRO A 80 -26.87 1.47 16.26
CA PRO A 80 -28.25 1.50 16.72
C PRO A 80 -29.18 2.38 15.84
N PHE A 81 -28.69 2.89 14.72
CA PHE A 81 -29.36 3.78 13.78
C PHE A 81 -28.86 3.55 12.36
N PRO A 82 -29.62 3.87 11.30
CA PRO A 82 -29.22 3.65 9.91
C PRO A 82 -27.97 4.44 9.53
N LEU A 83 -27.04 3.80 8.81
CA LEU A 83 -25.78 4.42 8.39
C LEU A 83 -26.01 5.63 7.48
N GLU A 84 -27.07 5.63 6.67
CA GLU A 84 -27.44 6.75 5.76
C GLU A 84 -27.73 8.04 6.51
N SER A 85 -28.17 7.96 7.77
CA SER A 85 -28.42 9.13 8.63
C SER A 85 -27.16 9.62 9.35
N CYS A 86 -25.99 9.03 9.06
CA CYS A 86 -24.76 9.23 9.80
C CYS A 86 -23.63 9.77 8.94
N SER A 87 -22.77 10.55 9.57
CA SER A 87 -21.39 10.72 9.11
C SER A 87 -20.50 9.68 9.78
N HIS A 88 -19.67 8.99 9.01
CA HIS A 88 -18.77 7.96 9.52
C HIS A 88 -17.36 8.08 8.94
N ALA A 89 -16.38 7.52 9.67
CA ALA A 89 -14.99 7.47 9.24
C ALA A 89 -14.35 6.14 9.65
N LEU A 90 -13.42 5.66 8.81
CA LEU A 90 -12.60 4.49 9.08
C LEU A 90 -11.15 4.92 9.31
N LEU A 91 -10.68 4.71 10.51
CA LEU A 91 -9.34 5.07 10.98
C LEU A 91 -8.45 3.83 11.06
N HIS A 92 -7.15 4.02 10.85
CA HIS A 92 -6.13 2.97 11.07
C HIS A 92 -6.44 1.64 10.37
N VAL A 93 -6.90 1.70 9.11
CA VAL A 93 -7.19 0.47 8.35
C VAL A 93 -5.89 -0.27 8.07
N ALA A 94 -5.70 -1.43 8.68
CA ALA A 94 -4.47 -2.22 8.61
C ALA A 94 -4.75 -3.72 8.55
N ARG A 95 -3.73 -4.51 8.14
CA ARG A 95 -3.79 -5.97 8.26
C ARG A 95 -3.32 -6.41 9.64
N THR A 96 -4.06 -7.36 10.21
CA THR A 96 -3.64 -8.07 11.41
C THR A 96 -2.57 -9.11 11.09
N GLN A 97 -1.90 -9.64 12.12
CA GLN A 97 -0.95 -10.75 11.95
C GLN A 97 -1.61 -12.04 11.43
N GLN A 98 -2.91 -12.21 11.64
CA GLN A 98 -3.71 -13.34 11.18
C GLN A 98 -4.16 -13.20 9.71
N GLY A 99 -3.87 -12.05 9.08
CA GLY A 99 -4.21 -11.79 7.68
C GLY A 99 -5.53 -11.07 7.47
N ASP A 100 -6.34 -10.91 8.52
CA ASP A 100 -7.57 -10.14 8.49
C ASP A 100 -7.30 -8.64 8.32
N VAL A 101 -8.28 -7.89 7.91
CA VAL A 101 -8.20 -6.42 7.90
C VAL A 101 -9.02 -5.88 9.06
N GLU A 102 -8.40 -5.01 9.85
CA GLU A 102 -9.06 -4.28 10.93
C GLU A 102 -9.10 -2.77 10.67
N ALA A 103 -10.10 -2.11 11.22
CA ALA A 103 -10.23 -0.66 11.23
C ALA A 103 -10.91 -0.19 12.52
N LEU A 104 -10.57 1.00 12.96
CA LEU A 104 -11.35 1.72 13.97
C LEU A 104 -12.42 2.53 13.25
N ALA A 105 -13.68 2.14 13.42
CA ALA A 105 -14.83 2.82 12.84
C ALA A 105 -15.41 3.84 13.83
N THR A 106 -15.72 5.03 13.34
CA THR A 106 -16.45 6.07 14.09
C THR A 106 -17.68 6.49 13.29
N ALA A 107 -18.80 6.71 13.97
CA ALA A 107 -20.02 7.19 13.35
C ALA A 107 -20.81 8.10 14.30
N ALA A 108 -21.50 9.09 13.76
CA ALA A 108 -22.40 9.93 14.50
C ALA A 108 -23.57 10.37 13.62
N ARG A 109 -24.74 10.59 14.19
CA ARG A 109 -25.90 11.08 13.46
C ARG A 109 -25.62 12.50 12.91
N THR A 110 -26.00 12.72 11.69
CA THR A 110 -25.81 14.01 11.02
C THR A 110 -26.46 15.17 11.80
N ASP A 111 -27.64 14.91 12.39
CA ASP A 111 -28.34 15.90 13.21
C ASP A 111 -27.58 16.26 14.48
N ASP A 112 -26.99 15.26 15.16
CA ASP A 112 -26.17 15.49 16.37
C ASP A 112 -24.91 16.28 16.05
N ILE A 113 -24.29 16.00 14.90
CA ILE A 113 -23.14 16.77 14.40
C ILE A 113 -23.56 18.20 14.10
N ALA A 114 -24.68 18.43 13.39
CA ALA A 114 -25.18 19.76 13.06
C ALA A 114 -25.44 20.56 14.33
N ALA A 115 -26.20 20.00 15.29
CA ALA A 115 -26.49 20.64 16.57
C ALA A 115 -25.22 20.96 17.37
N HIS A 116 -24.17 20.12 17.28
CA HIS A 116 -22.90 20.39 17.95
C HIS A 116 -22.10 21.48 17.24
N LEU A 117 -22.10 21.52 15.90
CA LEU A 117 -21.48 22.58 15.11
C LEU A 117 -22.13 23.93 15.37
N ASP A 118 -23.45 23.99 15.54
CA ASP A 118 -24.17 25.21 15.89
C ASP A 118 -23.75 25.75 17.27
N ARG A 119 -23.57 24.84 18.26
CA ARG A 119 -23.03 25.23 19.59
C ARG A 119 -21.61 25.76 19.51
N LEU A 120 -20.74 25.14 18.71
CA LEU A 120 -19.39 25.62 18.45
C LEU A 120 -19.40 27.01 17.77
N GLN A 121 -20.29 27.19 16.79
CA GLN A 121 -20.43 28.44 16.07
C GLN A 121 -20.94 29.58 16.98
N GLN A 122 -21.86 29.29 17.90
CA GLN A 122 -22.32 30.23 18.93
C GLN A 122 -21.16 30.66 19.86
N ALA A 123 -20.20 29.75 20.10
CA ALA A 123 -18.96 30.06 20.84
C ALA A 123 -17.87 30.73 19.94
N GLY A 124 -18.18 31.10 18.70
CA GLY A 124 -17.24 31.69 17.75
C GLY A 124 -16.23 30.71 17.15
N ILE A 125 -16.49 29.40 17.22
CA ILE A 125 -15.60 28.33 16.76
C ILE A 125 -16.16 27.72 15.50
N ASN A 126 -15.42 27.76 14.40
CA ASN A 126 -15.76 27.07 13.15
C ASN A 126 -14.63 26.07 12.81
N PRO A 127 -14.71 24.82 13.27
CA PRO A 127 -13.62 23.87 13.13
C PRO A 127 -13.50 23.37 11.68
N LEU A 128 -12.25 23.30 11.18
CA LEU A 128 -11.93 22.66 9.91
C LEU A 128 -12.22 21.14 9.96
N VAL A 129 -11.98 20.54 11.12
CA VAL A 129 -12.16 19.11 11.39
C VAL A 129 -12.97 18.95 12.67
N LEU A 130 -13.96 18.06 12.64
CA LEU A 130 -14.67 17.55 13.80
C LEU A 130 -14.33 16.08 13.99
N GLU A 131 -13.57 15.75 15.03
CA GLU A 131 -13.09 14.41 15.30
C GLU A 131 -13.80 13.82 16.52
N HIS A 132 -13.90 12.49 16.59
CA HIS A 132 -14.42 11.80 17.77
C HIS A 132 -13.50 12.07 18.98
N GLU A 133 -14.07 12.55 20.09
CA GLU A 133 -13.34 12.95 21.31
C GLU A 133 -12.36 11.89 21.82
N ALA A 134 -12.80 10.61 21.83
CA ALA A 134 -11.97 9.50 22.30
C ALA A 134 -10.71 9.30 21.45
N VAL A 135 -10.77 9.56 20.15
CA VAL A 135 -9.62 9.42 19.25
C VAL A 135 -8.55 10.45 19.57
N ALA A 136 -8.96 11.70 19.75
CA ALA A 136 -8.05 12.80 20.10
C ALA A 136 -7.40 12.60 21.48
N LEU A 137 -8.21 12.24 22.48
CA LEU A 137 -7.73 11.93 23.84
C LEU A 137 -6.77 10.76 23.85
N TRP A 138 -7.11 9.67 23.15
CA TRP A 138 -6.27 8.47 23.07
C TRP A 138 -4.92 8.78 22.42
N ARG A 139 -4.93 9.47 21.29
CA ARG A 139 -3.71 9.89 20.58
C ARG A 139 -2.76 10.65 21.50
N GLN A 140 -3.25 11.67 22.19
CA GLN A 140 -2.42 12.47 23.06
C GLN A 140 -1.96 11.69 24.30
N SER A 141 -2.82 10.83 24.86
CA SER A 141 -2.46 10.00 25.99
C SER A 141 -1.34 9.02 25.68
N VAL A 142 -1.33 8.44 24.48
CA VAL A 142 -0.26 7.51 24.04
C VAL A 142 1.00 8.28 23.67
N GLU A 143 0.89 9.46 23.08
CA GLU A 143 2.04 10.32 22.77
C GLU A 143 2.81 10.70 24.04
N GLU A 144 2.09 11.08 25.12
CA GLU A 144 2.72 11.46 26.39
C GLU A 144 3.25 10.27 27.19
N ASN A 145 2.54 9.16 27.14
CA ASN A 145 2.86 7.95 27.88
C ASN A 145 2.72 6.74 26.96
N PRO A 146 3.75 6.38 26.20
CA PRO A 146 3.69 5.27 25.27
C PRO A 146 3.32 3.94 25.93
N LEU A 147 2.58 3.10 25.18
CA LEU A 147 2.19 1.75 25.59
C LEU A 147 2.98 0.71 24.80
N SER A 148 3.46 -0.33 25.48
CA SER A 148 3.91 -1.52 24.79
C SER A 148 2.72 -2.29 24.19
N ARG A 149 2.97 -3.16 23.21
CA ARG A 149 1.91 -3.92 22.53
C ARG A 149 1.08 -4.81 23.47
N GLN A 150 1.68 -5.29 24.54
CA GLN A 150 1.04 -6.19 25.53
C GLN A 150 0.29 -5.42 26.63
N GLN A 151 0.57 -4.13 26.80
CA GLN A 151 -0.06 -3.31 27.82
C GLN A 151 -1.40 -2.78 27.31
N ARG A 152 -2.36 -2.73 28.23
CA ARG A 152 -3.67 -2.12 28.01
C ARG A 152 -3.84 -0.89 28.85
N ARG A 153 -4.63 0.05 28.38
CA ARG A 153 -4.96 1.27 29.12
C ARG A 153 -6.45 1.45 29.16
N LEU A 154 -6.95 1.78 30.35
CA LEU A 154 -8.22 2.47 30.53
C LEU A 154 -7.91 3.95 30.72
N LEU A 155 -8.35 4.80 29.78
CA LEU A 155 -8.28 6.24 29.90
C LEU A 155 -9.65 6.75 30.35
N ILE A 156 -9.68 7.45 31.50
CA ILE A 156 -10.89 7.98 32.13
C ILE A 156 -10.87 9.50 31.95
N CYS A 157 -11.87 10.03 31.26
CA CYS A 157 -12.05 11.46 31.07
C CYS A 157 -13.14 11.97 32.04
N LEU A 158 -12.76 12.84 32.96
CA LEU A 158 -13.63 13.50 33.91
C LEU A 158 -13.89 14.93 33.44
N GLY A 159 -14.83 15.11 32.51
CA GLY A 159 -15.25 16.41 31.98
C GLY A 159 -16.16 17.18 32.99
N GLU A 160 -16.47 18.42 32.63
CA GLU A 160 -17.37 19.26 33.45
C GLU A 160 -18.85 18.85 33.25
N ASP A 161 -19.23 18.45 32.05
CA ASP A 161 -20.61 18.11 31.64
C ASP A 161 -20.73 16.67 31.12
N ARG A 162 -19.64 15.91 31.11
CA ARG A 162 -19.59 14.54 30.59
C ARG A 162 -18.49 13.71 31.25
N THR A 163 -18.69 12.41 31.23
CA THR A 163 -17.69 11.43 31.66
C THR A 163 -17.51 10.39 30.56
N GLY A 164 -16.25 10.09 30.23
CA GLY A 164 -15.91 9.13 29.19
C GLY A 164 -14.91 8.08 29.63
N LEU A 165 -15.08 6.86 29.13
CA LEU A 165 -14.16 5.74 29.32
C LEU A 165 -13.67 5.26 27.96
N MET A 166 -12.38 5.06 27.81
CA MET A 166 -11.73 4.62 26.59
C MET A 166 -10.80 3.46 26.91
N VAL A 167 -10.86 2.41 26.10
CA VAL A 167 -10.03 1.21 26.25
C VAL A 167 -9.26 0.96 24.97
N GLY A 168 -7.99 0.60 25.11
CA GLY A 168 -7.14 0.21 24.00
C GLY A 168 -5.81 -0.37 24.47
N SER A 169 -4.90 -0.57 23.53
CA SER A 169 -3.58 -1.16 23.72
C SER A 169 -2.51 -0.38 22.95
N GLY A 170 -1.29 -0.89 22.93
CA GLY A 170 -0.23 -0.35 22.05
C GLY A 170 -0.56 -0.44 20.56
N HIS A 171 -1.60 -1.18 20.17
CA HIS A 171 -2.12 -1.20 18.79
C HIS A 171 -3.10 -0.05 18.49
N GLY A 172 -3.57 0.66 19.51
CA GLY A 172 -4.48 1.78 19.38
C GLY A 172 -5.72 1.66 20.26
N LEU A 173 -6.66 2.58 20.05
CA LEU A 173 -7.96 2.59 20.69
C LEU A 173 -8.82 1.44 20.18
N ASP A 174 -9.49 0.72 21.09
CA ASP A 174 -10.39 -0.38 20.74
C ASP A 174 -11.86 0.07 20.75
N THR A 175 -12.28 0.73 21.84
CA THR A 175 -13.65 1.19 22.03
C THR A 175 -13.71 2.29 23.08
N ALA A 176 -14.80 3.04 23.09
CA ALA A 176 -15.09 4.04 24.10
C ALA A 176 -16.60 4.05 24.42
N THR A 177 -16.91 4.58 25.60
CA THR A 177 -18.28 4.88 26.04
C THR A 177 -18.28 6.16 26.85
N GLY A 178 -19.42 6.86 26.92
CA GLY A 178 -19.54 8.08 27.69
C GLY A 178 -20.96 8.39 28.12
N LEU A 179 -21.09 9.24 29.13
CA LEU A 179 -22.33 9.76 29.64
C LEU A 179 -22.30 11.30 29.58
N ARG A 180 -23.46 11.88 29.29
CA ARG A 180 -23.69 13.33 29.40
C ARG A 180 -23.98 13.71 30.86
N GLN A 181 -23.06 13.39 31.73
CA GLN A 181 -23.07 13.68 33.16
C GLN A 181 -21.62 13.86 33.61
N SER A 182 -21.36 14.83 34.45
CA SER A 182 -20.06 14.97 35.12
C SER A 182 -19.84 13.80 36.10
N ALA A 183 -18.58 13.55 36.46
CA ALA A 183 -18.28 12.52 37.44
C ALA A 183 -18.91 12.83 38.81
N SER A 184 -19.00 14.11 39.21
CA SER A 184 -19.65 14.53 40.43
C SER A 184 -21.15 14.23 40.42
N GLU A 185 -21.85 14.50 39.33
CA GLU A 185 -23.27 14.15 39.17
C GLU A 185 -23.50 12.63 39.22
N ILE A 186 -22.60 11.85 38.63
CA ILE A 186 -22.68 10.37 38.64
C ILE A 186 -22.51 9.83 40.05
N LEU A 187 -21.61 10.40 40.85
CA LEU A 187 -21.37 10.01 42.24
C LEU A 187 -22.57 10.40 43.16
N GLN A 188 -23.14 11.59 42.93
CA GLN A 188 -24.23 12.11 43.77
C GLN A 188 -25.58 11.44 43.48
N ALA A 189 -25.84 11.15 42.20
CA ALA A 189 -27.19 10.80 41.76
C ALA A 189 -27.57 9.33 42.04
N GLN A 190 -26.67 8.47 42.53
CA GLN A 190 -26.87 7.00 42.65
C GLN A 190 -27.60 6.40 41.43
N THR A 191 -27.53 7.06 40.28
CA THR A 191 -28.24 6.73 39.05
C THR A 191 -27.60 5.54 38.35
N GLY A 192 -28.38 4.87 37.49
CA GLY A 192 -27.86 3.78 36.64
C GLY A 192 -26.69 4.14 35.72
N GLY A 193 -26.23 5.42 35.70
CA GLY A 193 -25.05 5.87 35.01
C GLY A 193 -23.77 5.25 35.55
N ALA A 194 -23.58 5.27 36.85
CA ALA A 194 -22.44 4.63 37.51
C ALA A 194 -22.39 3.13 37.22
N GLN A 195 -23.55 2.45 37.37
CA GLN A 195 -23.67 1.01 37.10
C GLN A 195 -23.36 0.68 35.62
N ARG A 196 -23.85 1.48 34.68
CA ARG A 196 -23.55 1.31 33.25
C ARG A 196 -22.05 1.39 32.92
N LEU A 197 -21.36 2.39 33.47
CA LEU A 197 -19.93 2.54 33.28
C LEU A 197 -19.14 1.40 33.93
N ALA A 198 -19.50 1.01 35.16
CA ALA A 198 -18.86 -0.11 35.86
C ALA A 198 -19.08 -1.45 35.13
N LEU A 199 -20.30 -1.71 34.65
CA LEU A 199 -20.61 -2.91 33.87
C LEU A 199 -19.83 -2.92 32.55
N TRP A 200 -19.83 -1.79 31.81
CA TRP A 200 -19.06 -1.67 30.59
C TRP A 200 -17.58 -1.94 30.84
N TRP A 201 -16.98 -1.34 31.86
CA TRP A 201 -15.59 -1.57 32.24
C TRP A 201 -15.33 -3.04 32.56
N ARG A 202 -16.17 -3.66 33.38
CA ARG A 202 -16.05 -5.09 33.71
C ARG A 202 -16.04 -5.96 32.46
N THR A 203 -16.96 -5.69 31.53
CA THR A 203 -17.03 -6.41 30.25
C THR A 203 -15.75 -6.25 29.43
N GLN A 204 -15.18 -5.04 29.38
CA GLN A 204 -13.92 -4.83 28.63
C GLN A 204 -12.74 -5.54 29.31
N ARG A 205 -12.69 -5.55 30.62
CA ARG A 205 -11.66 -6.25 31.40
C ARG A 205 -11.74 -7.77 31.21
N GLU A 206 -12.91 -8.33 31.27
CA GLU A 206 -13.14 -9.77 31.04
C GLU A 206 -12.74 -10.19 29.64
N ARG A 207 -13.10 -9.43 28.62
CA ARG A 207 -12.69 -9.68 27.23
C ARG A 207 -11.17 -9.64 27.03
N ALA A 208 -10.47 -8.83 27.79
CA ALA A 208 -9.03 -8.69 27.69
C ALA A 208 -8.26 -9.79 28.45
N GLY A 209 -8.90 -10.57 29.30
CA GLY A 209 -8.26 -11.62 30.11
C GLY A 209 -7.22 -11.08 31.09
N ALA A 210 -6.11 -11.79 31.27
CA ALA A 210 -5.05 -11.49 32.24
C ALA A 210 -4.09 -10.36 31.79
N ALA A 211 -4.56 -9.37 31.03
CA ALA A 211 -3.71 -8.28 30.56
C ALA A 211 -3.32 -7.33 31.71
N ALA A 212 -2.10 -6.77 31.62
CA ALA A 212 -1.67 -5.70 32.54
C ALA A 212 -2.36 -4.37 32.17
N TRP A 213 -3.10 -3.82 33.12
CA TRP A 213 -3.86 -2.59 32.94
C TRP A 213 -3.17 -1.36 33.53
N HIS A 214 -3.14 -0.30 32.74
CA HIS A 214 -2.75 1.05 33.18
C HIS A 214 -3.98 1.94 33.19
N ILE A 215 -4.22 2.60 34.30
CA ILE A 215 -5.34 3.56 34.43
C ILE A 215 -4.78 4.96 34.21
N ALA A 216 -5.31 5.68 33.25
CA ALA A 216 -4.92 7.06 32.97
C ALA A 216 -6.11 7.99 33.15
N TRP A 217 -5.86 9.16 33.68
CA TRP A 217 -6.86 10.18 34.03
C TRP A 217 -6.66 11.44 33.19
N CYS A 218 -7.74 11.99 32.65
CA CYS A 218 -7.76 13.23 31.90
C CYS A 218 -9.04 14.04 32.14
N GLY A 219 -9.08 15.22 31.57
CA GLY A 219 -10.16 16.19 31.80
C GLY A 219 -9.99 17.04 33.06
N PRO A 220 -10.77 18.12 33.20
CA PRO A 220 -10.68 19.05 34.34
C PRO A 220 -10.89 18.43 35.74
N GLY A 221 -11.71 17.38 35.78
CA GLY A 221 -11.97 16.63 37.03
C GLY A 221 -10.79 15.79 37.49
N ALA A 222 -9.85 15.46 36.59
CA ALA A 222 -8.66 14.68 36.93
C ALA A 222 -7.67 15.42 37.83
N ASP A 223 -7.73 16.76 37.90
CA ASP A 223 -6.94 17.56 38.80
C ASP A 223 -7.47 17.57 40.25
N LYS A 224 -8.65 16.97 40.48
CA LYS A 224 -9.30 16.87 41.79
C LYS A 224 -9.01 15.48 42.39
N PRO A 225 -8.10 15.35 43.40
CA PRO A 225 -7.70 14.05 43.94
C PRO A 225 -8.89 13.25 44.51
N ASP A 226 -9.76 13.93 45.29
CA ASP A 226 -10.94 13.31 45.93
C ASP A 226 -11.90 12.73 44.87
N LEU A 227 -12.20 13.51 43.82
CA LEU A 227 -13.07 13.07 42.75
C LEU A 227 -12.49 11.85 42.00
N ARG A 228 -11.18 11.80 41.76
CA ARG A 228 -10.50 10.64 41.18
C ARG A 228 -10.58 9.42 42.08
N GLN A 229 -10.37 9.61 43.36
CA GLN A 229 -10.43 8.54 44.37
C GLN A 229 -11.83 7.94 44.44
N ASP A 230 -12.84 8.77 44.63
CA ASP A 230 -14.24 8.32 44.74
C ASP A 230 -14.74 7.67 43.47
N PHE A 231 -14.47 8.28 42.32
CA PHE A 231 -14.84 7.72 41.01
C PHE A 231 -14.03 6.47 40.70
N GLY A 232 -12.78 6.38 41.09
CA GLY A 232 -11.93 5.22 41.00
C GLY A 232 -12.48 4.04 41.83
N ALA A 233 -12.83 4.29 43.07
CA ALA A 233 -13.44 3.28 43.95
C ALA A 233 -14.74 2.73 43.37
N LEU A 234 -15.61 3.60 42.83
CA LEU A 234 -16.84 3.23 42.17
C LEU A 234 -16.63 2.32 40.95
N LEU A 235 -15.65 2.66 40.09
CA LEU A 235 -15.44 2.04 38.79
C LEU A 235 -14.54 0.81 38.86
N LEU A 236 -13.44 0.91 39.62
CA LEU A 236 -12.35 -0.07 39.61
C LEU A 236 -12.41 -1.05 40.78
N GLY A 237 -13.13 -0.69 41.86
CA GLY A 237 -13.14 -1.43 43.11
C GLY A 237 -11.79 -1.31 43.85
N GLU A 238 -11.48 -2.31 44.70
CA GLU A 238 -10.25 -2.36 45.50
C GLU A 238 -9.01 -2.89 44.73
N SER A 239 -9.11 -3.05 43.45
CA SER A 239 -8.00 -3.60 42.64
C SER A 239 -6.84 -2.61 42.50
N GLU A 240 -5.62 -3.06 42.72
CA GLU A 240 -4.42 -2.25 42.47
C GLU A 240 -4.14 -2.16 40.97
N TYR A 241 -4.09 -0.91 40.47
CA TYR A 241 -3.74 -0.62 39.09
C TYR A 241 -2.61 0.39 39.05
N LYS A 242 -1.75 0.28 38.04
CA LYS A 242 -0.76 1.36 37.78
C LYS A 242 -1.51 2.59 37.29
N SER A 243 -1.60 3.62 38.16
CA SER A 243 -2.23 4.88 37.81
C SER A 243 -1.23 5.82 37.14
N ILE A 244 -1.66 6.50 36.09
CA ILE A 244 -0.92 7.48 35.31
C ILE A 244 -1.72 8.78 35.34
N THR A 245 -1.07 9.89 35.71
CA THR A 245 -1.66 11.24 35.59
C THR A 245 -0.91 11.97 34.47
N HIS A 246 -1.64 12.55 33.52
CA HIS A 246 -1.06 13.40 32.48
C HIS A 246 -0.56 14.70 33.07
N ARG A 247 0.46 15.30 32.44
CA ARG A 247 1.10 16.56 32.95
C ARG A 247 0.11 17.73 33.07
N ASP A 248 -0.85 17.77 32.13
CA ASP A 248 -1.92 18.77 32.08
C ASP A 248 -3.19 18.06 31.57
N PRO A 249 -3.92 17.38 32.48
CA PRO A 249 -5.07 16.56 32.11
C PRO A 249 -6.24 17.38 31.58
N ALA A 250 -6.37 18.64 31.97
CA ALA A 250 -7.45 19.53 31.57
C ALA A 250 -7.33 19.96 30.10
N THR A 251 -6.13 20.05 29.56
CA THR A 251 -5.91 20.44 28.14
C THR A 251 -5.62 19.26 27.22
N LEU A 252 -5.67 18.01 27.73
CA LEU A 252 -5.29 16.81 26.96
C LEU A 252 -6.07 16.69 25.66
N LEU A 253 -7.38 16.97 25.69
CA LEU A 253 -8.24 16.91 24.51
C LEU A 253 -7.82 17.95 23.46
N ALA A 254 -7.68 19.19 23.85
CA ALA A 254 -7.29 20.27 22.95
C ALA A 254 -5.89 20.03 22.34
N ARG A 255 -4.94 19.49 23.12
CA ARG A 255 -3.61 19.08 22.61
C ARG A 255 -3.72 17.92 21.63
N GLY A 256 -4.55 16.93 21.92
CA GLY A 256 -4.80 15.78 21.01
C GLY A 256 -5.40 16.20 19.67
N LEU A 257 -6.32 17.16 19.67
CA LEU A 257 -6.90 17.74 18.47
C LEU A 257 -5.86 18.51 17.64
N ALA A 258 -5.05 19.35 18.30
CA ALA A 258 -3.96 20.07 17.62
C ALA A 258 -2.91 19.10 17.04
N ASN A 259 -2.54 18.05 17.81
CA ASN A 259 -1.63 17.00 17.34
C ASN A 259 -2.19 16.30 16.08
N GLY A 260 -3.45 15.91 16.08
CA GLY A 260 -4.11 15.26 14.95
C GLY A 260 -4.13 16.11 13.68
N LEU A 261 -4.32 17.43 13.79
CA LEU A 261 -4.20 18.34 12.65
C LEU A 261 -2.76 18.45 12.13
N LEU A 262 -1.77 18.50 13.01
CA LEU A 262 -0.35 18.57 12.63
C LEU A 262 0.17 17.29 12.00
N SER A 263 -0.31 16.13 12.46
CA SER A 263 0.03 14.83 11.86
C SER A 263 -0.75 14.54 10.58
N GLY A 264 -1.92 15.17 10.41
CA GLY A 264 -2.87 14.88 9.34
C GLY A 264 -3.84 13.73 9.66
N ASP A 265 -3.71 13.09 10.81
CA ASP A 265 -4.55 11.96 11.21
C ASP A 265 -6.01 12.37 11.42
N SER A 266 -6.25 13.55 11.97
CA SER A 266 -7.59 14.10 12.18
C SER A 266 -8.39 14.25 10.88
N LEU A 267 -7.72 14.43 9.74
CA LEU A 267 -8.41 14.50 8.44
C LEU A 267 -9.05 13.16 8.05
N GLN A 268 -8.47 12.04 8.47
CA GLN A 268 -9.04 10.70 8.22
C GLN A 268 -10.26 10.43 9.11
N GLY A 269 -10.25 10.97 10.33
CA GLY A 269 -11.32 10.83 11.32
C GLY A 269 -12.36 11.94 11.30
N ASN A 270 -12.33 12.80 10.28
CA ASN A 270 -13.22 13.95 10.22
C ASN A 270 -14.67 13.51 9.99
N LEU A 271 -15.54 13.80 10.97
CA LEU A 271 -16.98 13.55 10.90
C LEU A 271 -17.75 14.71 10.26
N ARG A 272 -17.10 15.85 10.03
CA ARG A 272 -17.68 17.00 9.32
C ARG A 272 -17.57 16.78 7.81
N GLN A 273 -18.53 16.07 7.25
CA GLN A 273 -18.54 15.62 5.85
C GLN A 273 -19.84 16.01 5.13
N GLY A 274 -19.88 15.81 3.81
CA GLY A 274 -21.06 16.07 2.99
C GLY A 274 -21.55 17.50 3.11
N ALA A 275 -22.84 17.69 3.39
CA ALA A 275 -23.46 19.01 3.55
C ALA A 275 -22.89 19.83 4.72
N LEU A 276 -22.29 19.18 5.71
CA LEU A 276 -21.68 19.81 6.87
C LEU A 276 -20.19 20.13 6.68
N ALA A 277 -19.61 19.77 5.53
CA ALA A 277 -18.18 19.93 5.28
C ALA A 277 -17.75 21.40 5.38
N HIS A 278 -16.57 21.63 5.95
CA HIS A 278 -16.02 22.99 6.04
C HIS A 278 -15.57 23.46 4.64
N PRO A 279 -15.95 24.67 4.19
CA PRO A 279 -15.62 25.15 2.83
C PRO A 279 -14.11 25.13 2.54
N ALA A 280 -13.27 25.45 3.52
CA ALA A 280 -11.82 25.41 3.36
C ALA A 280 -11.26 23.97 3.22
N ALA A 281 -11.87 22.97 3.88
CA ALA A 281 -11.49 21.57 3.73
C ALA A 281 -11.83 21.06 2.31
N GLU A 282 -13.01 21.41 1.81
CA GLU A 282 -13.37 21.09 0.42
C GLU A 282 -12.44 21.77 -0.59
N ALA A 283 -12.10 23.04 -0.36
CA ALA A 283 -11.16 23.74 -1.22
C ALA A 283 -9.76 23.09 -1.21
N GLN A 284 -9.29 22.59 -0.05
CA GLN A 284 -8.03 21.87 0.04
C GLN A 284 -8.07 20.51 -0.69
N THR A 285 -9.14 19.75 -0.52
CA THR A 285 -9.30 18.46 -1.23
C THR A 285 -9.40 18.65 -2.74
N ARG A 286 -10.14 19.66 -3.20
CA ARG A 286 -10.21 20.03 -4.62
C ARG A 286 -8.85 20.50 -5.18
N ARG A 287 -8.08 21.29 -4.39
CA ARG A 287 -6.71 21.71 -4.78
C ARG A 287 -5.76 20.50 -4.84
N ALA A 288 -5.82 19.61 -3.85
CA ALA A 288 -5.01 18.39 -3.84
C ALA A 288 -5.35 17.46 -5.01
N ALA A 289 -6.64 17.30 -5.33
CA ALA A 289 -7.07 16.53 -6.50
C ALA A 289 -6.58 17.17 -7.81
N ARG A 290 -6.69 18.50 -7.95
CA ARG A 290 -6.15 19.22 -9.11
C ARG A 290 -4.65 19.09 -9.24
N SER A 291 -3.89 19.21 -8.15
CA SER A 291 -2.42 19.04 -8.21
C SER A 291 -2.02 17.62 -8.63
N ARG A 292 -2.72 16.58 -8.18
CA ARG A 292 -2.52 15.21 -8.63
C ARG A 292 -2.84 15.02 -10.11
N LEU A 293 -3.92 15.63 -10.60
CA LEU A 293 -4.25 15.64 -12.04
C LEU A 293 -3.17 16.32 -12.86
N TRP A 294 -2.64 17.46 -12.40
CA TRP A 294 -1.55 18.15 -13.07
C TRP A 294 -0.26 17.35 -13.09
N THR A 295 0.10 16.65 -11.99
CA THR A 295 1.27 15.78 -11.98
C THR A 295 1.11 14.57 -12.91
N LEU A 296 -0.08 13.97 -12.99
CA LEU A 296 -0.38 12.89 -13.94
C LEU A 296 -0.34 13.39 -15.39
N ALA A 297 -0.91 14.58 -15.66
CA ALA A 297 -0.86 15.18 -16.99
C ALA A 297 0.58 15.51 -17.42
N ALA A 298 1.41 16.05 -16.52
CA ALA A 298 2.81 16.30 -16.78
C ALA A 298 3.60 15.01 -17.04
N ALA A 299 3.34 13.96 -16.27
CA ALA A 299 3.95 12.65 -16.49
C ALA A 299 3.53 12.04 -17.85
N ALA A 300 2.25 12.14 -18.22
CA ALA A 300 1.75 11.69 -19.52
C ALA A 300 2.38 12.46 -20.69
N LEU A 301 2.49 13.78 -20.57
CA LEU A 301 3.17 14.61 -21.58
C LEU A 301 4.64 14.25 -21.72
N LEU A 302 5.33 13.98 -20.63
CA LEU A 302 6.73 13.55 -20.64
C LEU A 302 6.89 12.19 -21.33
N LEU A 303 6.00 11.23 -21.05
CA LEU A 303 6.00 9.95 -21.76
C LEU A 303 5.74 10.10 -23.25
N ILE A 304 4.81 10.97 -23.65
CA ILE A 304 4.55 11.27 -25.07
C ILE A 304 5.80 11.89 -25.71
N ALA A 305 6.43 12.88 -25.05
CA ALA A 305 7.64 13.52 -25.56
C ALA A 305 8.82 12.53 -25.71
N VAL A 306 9.00 11.62 -24.74
CA VAL A 306 10.01 10.55 -24.82
C VAL A 306 9.73 9.59 -25.98
N ASN A 307 8.47 9.18 -26.17
CA ASN A 307 8.09 8.33 -27.30
C ASN A 307 8.31 9.03 -28.65
N LEU A 308 7.93 10.30 -28.77
CA LEU A 308 8.17 11.07 -30.00
C LEU A 308 9.68 11.23 -30.28
N ALA A 309 10.48 11.53 -29.26
CA ALA A 309 11.93 11.60 -29.38
C ALA A 309 12.53 10.25 -29.81
N TRP A 310 12.06 9.15 -29.22
CA TRP A 310 12.45 7.80 -29.59
C TRP A 310 12.10 7.46 -31.04
N LEU A 311 10.87 7.74 -31.46
CA LEU A 311 10.44 7.56 -32.86
C LEU A 311 11.27 8.41 -33.81
N HIS A 312 11.61 9.64 -33.42
CA HIS A 312 12.49 10.51 -34.24
C HIS A 312 13.91 9.96 -34.37
N LEU A 313 14.49 9.43 -33.28
CA LEU A 313 15.80 8.77 -33.32
C LEU A 313 15.77 7.53 -34.20
N LEU A 314 14.76 6.66 -34.04
CA LEU A 314 14.58 5.47 -34.88
C LEU A 314 14.43 5.83 -36.37
N SER A 315 13.67 6.90 -36.67
CA SER A 315 13.51 7.34 -38.06
C SER A 315 14.83 7.83 -38.66
N ARG A 316 15.64 8.54 -37.85
CA ARG A 316 17.01 8.97 -38.28
C ARG A 316 17.94 7.78 -38.50
N GLU A 317 17.95 6.80 -37.60
CA GLU A 317 18.72 5.57 -37.78
C GLU A 317 18.29 4.79 -39.02
N ARG A 318 16.96 4.60 -39.16
CA ARG A 318 16.41 3.96 -40.36
C ARG A 318 16.86 4.63 -41.65
N ASN A 319 16.79 5.96 -41.68
CA ASN A 319 17.24 6.71 -42.87
C ASN A 319 18.76 6.54 -43.13
N ARG A 320 19.59 6.51 -42.05
CA ARG A 320 21.01 6.24 -42.16
C ARG A 320 21.30 4.83 -42.70
N TRP A 321 20.57 3.83 -42.19
CA TRP A 321 20.69 2.46 -42.66
C TRP A 321 20.23 2.31 -44.12
N GLN A 322 19.16 2.98 -44.52
CA GLN A 322 18.71 2.98 -45.92
C GLN A 322 19.72 3.63 -46.83
N GLN A 323 20.33 4.73 -46.41
CA GLN A 323 21.41 5.37 -47.21
C GLN A 323 22.65 4.47 -47.34
N ARG A 324 23.07 3.81 -46.25
CA ARG A 324 24.19 2.85 -46.30
C ARG A 324 23.88 1.68 -47.19
N LEU A 325 22.69 1.09 -47.05
CA LEU A 325 22.24 -0.01 -47.92
C LEU A 325 22.19 0.39 -49.39
N ALA A 326 21.72 1.57 -49.71
CA ALA A 326 21.75 2.09 -51.10
C ALA A 326 23.15 2.20 -51.63
N THR A 327 24.09 2.79 -50.85
CA THR A 327 25.49 2.95 -51.27
C THR A 327 26.20 1.62 -51.40
N GLU A 328 26.00 0.69 -50.46
CA GLU A 328 26.58 -0.67 -50.55
C GLU A 328 26.00 -1.46 -51.74
N ALA A 329 24.68 -1.36 -51.98
CA ALA A 329 24.00 -2.01 -53.05
C ALA A 329 24.46 -1.49 -54.45
N GLU A 330 24.67 -0.18 -54.56
CA GLU A 330 25.24 0.47 -55.73
C GLU A 330 26.68 -0.04 -56.01
N THR A 331 27.46 -0.17 -54.96
CA THR A 331 28.85 -0.69 -55.06
C THR A 331 28.86 -2.14 -55.52
N VAL A 332 28.01 -3.00 -54.97
CA VAL A 332 27.91 -4.42 -55.32
C VAL A 332 27.29 -4.63 -56.70
N ALA A 333 26.31 -3.82 -57.09
CA ALA A 333 25.62 -3.94 -58.37
C ALA A 333 26.43 -3.32 -59.55
N GLY A 334 27.46 -2.50 -59.24
CA GLY A 334 28.29 -1.83 -60.27
C GLY A 334 27.50 -0.81 -61.11
N THR A 335 26.42 -0.25 -60.55
CA THR A 335 25.55 0.73 -61.22
C THR A 335 25.36 1.97 -60.37
N ASP A 336 25.54 3.18 -60.95
CA ASP A 336 25.52 4.45 -60.25
C ASP A 336 24.12 4.93 -59.76
N ARG A 337 23.03 4.25 -60.08
CA ARG A 337 21.66 4.58 -59.60
C ARG A 337 20.76 3.36 -59.57
N LEU A 338 20.40 2.95 -58.39
CA LEU A 338 19.37 1.96 -58.14
C LEU A 338 18.00 2.61 -57.83
N PRO A 339 16.88 2.06 -58.37
CA PRO A 339 15.54 2.55 -57.99
C PRO A 339 15.29 2.30 -56.47
N ARG A 340 14.74 3.31 -55.76
CA ARG A 340 14.41 3.20 -54.34
C ARG A 340 13.52 1.99 -54.08
N GLY A 341 13.84 1.20 -53.07
CA GLY A 341 13.13 0.01 -52.67
C GLY A 341 13.50 -1.29 -53.40
N GLN A 342 14.42 -1.21 -54.36
CA GLN A 342 14.95 -2.38 -55.11
C GLN A 342 16.41 -2.69 -54.78
N GLU A 343 17.00 -1.94 -53.84
CA GLU A 343 18.42 -2.03 -53.48
C GLU A 343 18.79 -3.47 -53.03
N MET A 344 17.99 -4.06 -52.18
CA MET A 344 18.18 -5.43 -51.67
C MET A 344 18.11 -6.47 -52.78
N LEU A 345 17.17 -6.31 -53.69
CA LEU A 345 16.94 -7.24 -54.81
C LEU A 345 18.04 -7.16 -55.85
N ALA A 346 18.56 -5.94 -56.09
CA ALA A 346 19.69 -5.72 -57.00
C ALA A 346 20.97 -6.28 -56.41
N ALA A 347 21.26 -6.03 -55.12
CA ALA A 347 22.41 -6.60 -54.43
C ALA A 347 22.35 -8.12 -54.37
N GLN A 348 21.18 -8.70 -54.13
CA GLN A 348 20.98 -10.14 -54.11
C GLN A 348 21.23 -10.77 -55.49
N ARG A 349 20.73 -10.18 -56.57
CA ARG A 349 21.00 -10.65 -57.94
C ARG A 349 22.49 -10.53 -58.34
N ALA A 350 23.14 -9.43 -57.92
CA ALA A 350 24.57 -9.25 -58.15
C ALA A 350 25.40 -10.31 -57.42
N LEU A 351 25.07 -10.57 -56.11
CA LEU A 351 25.69 -11.63 -55.33
C LEU A 351 25.42 -13.02 -55.90
N GLU A 352 24.20 -13.30 -56.34
CA GLU A 352 23.87 -14.57 -56.99
C GLU A 352 24.66 -14.77 -58.31
N SER A 353 24.83 -13.71 -59.11
CA SER A 353 25.64 -13.77 -60.34
C SER A 353 27.12 -14.01 -60.04
N GLN A 354 27.67 -13.37 -59.00
CA GLN A 354 29.04 -13.62 -58.55
C GLN A 354 29.19 -15.01 -57.93
N ALA A 355 28.20 -15.44 -57.08
CA ALA A 355 28.19 -16.77 -56.48
C ALA A 355 28.11 -17.88 -57.53
N ALA A 356 27.35 -17.68 -58.64
CA ALA A 356 27.30 -18.64 -59.73
C ALA A 356 28.69 -18.89 -60.38
N GLY A 357 29.53 -17.86 -60.46
CA GLY A 357 30.91 -18.01 -60.91
C GLY A 357 31.81 -18.78 -59.94
N TRP A 358 31.56 -18.67 -58.61
CA TRP A 358 32.34 -19.36 -57.59
C TRP A 358 31.85 -20.75 -57.24
N THR A 359 30.61 -21.11 -57.57
CA THR A 359 30.00 -22.43 -57.21
C THR A 359 30.74 -23.58 -57.92
N ALA A 360 31.17 -23.42 -59.16
CA ALA A 360 31.95 -24.44 -59.88
C ALA A 360 33.35 -24.66 -59.25
N PHE A 361 33.98 -23.58 -58.74
CA PHE A 361 35.29 -23.66 -58.08
C PHE A 361 35.21 -24.24 -56.67
N ASN A 362 34.18 -23.90 -55.91
CA ASN A 362 33.96 -24.41 -54.53
C ASN A 362 33.49 -25.87 -54.53
N ARG A 363 32.69 -26.33 -55.52
CA ARG A 363 32.35 -27.74 -55.70
C ARG A 363 33.55 -28.63 -55.96
N ALA A 364 34.54 -28.10 -56.64
CA ALA A 364 35.78 -28.86 -56.96
C ALA A 364 36.73 -28.96 -55.74
N ARG A 365 36.61 -28.06 -54.77
CA ARG A 365 37.57 -27.95 -53.67
C ARG A 365 37.09 -28.53 -52.34
N ASN A 366 35.77 -28.57 -52.07
CA ASN A 366 35.22 -29.14 -50.85
C ASN A 366 33.99 -30.00 -51.18
N PRO A 367 33.89 -31.23 -50.66
CA PRO A 367 32.63 -31.99 -50.67
C PRO A 367 31.60 -31.13 -49.90
N GLY A 368 30.57 -30.70 -50.60
CA GLY A 368 29.59 -29.78 -50.06
C GLY A 368 28.86 -30.38 -48.86
N ALA A 369 28.34 -29.54 -48.00
CA ALA A 369 27.51 -29.92 -46.82
C ALA A 369 26.41 -30.94 -47.21
N GLU A 370 25.92 -30.90 -48.45
CA GLU A 370 24.97 -31.86 -49.03
C GLU A 370 25.52 -33.29 -49.10
N GLN A 371 26.79 -33.47 -49.48
CA GLN A 371 27.42 -34.79 -49.53
C GLN A 371 27.67 -35.32 -48.11
N LEU A 372 28.06 -34.47 -47.20
CA LEU A 372 28.21 -34.78 -45.77
C LEU A 372 26.85 -35.13 -45.15
N LEU A 373 25.80 -34.37 -45.46
CA LEU A 373 24.43 -34.67 -45.02
C LEU A 373 23.96 -36.03 -45.57
N ALA A 374 24.19 -36.30 -46.88
CA ALA A 374 23.83 -37.57 -47.47
C ALA A 374 24.60 -38.73 -46.84
N GLN A 375 25.88 -38.55 -46.50
CA GLN A 375 26.69 -39.53 -45.77
C GLN A 375 26.15 -39.75 -44.35
N ILE A 376 25.85 -38.69 -43.61
CA ILE A 376 25.29 -38.76 -42.25
C ILE A 376 23.94 -39.50 -42.28
N LEU A 377 23.04 -39.16 -43.18
CA LEU A 377 21.73 -39.82 -43.32
C LEU A 377 21.85 -41.28 -43.71
N ARG A 378 22.82 -41.64 -44.60
CA ARG A 378 23.06 -43.02 -45.01
C ARG A 378 23.55 -43.89 -43.83
N VAL A 379 24.48 -43.35 -43.03
CA VAL A 379 25.04 -44.05 -41.87
C VAL A 379 24.00 -44.17 -40.76
N ALA A 380 23.17 -43.17 -40.56
CA ALA A 380 22.20 -43.11 -39.48
C ALA A 380 20.89 -43.91 -39.79
N LYS A 381 20.57 -44.14 -41.07
CA LYS A 381 19.31 -44.79 -41.49
C LYS A 381 19.02 -46.15 -40.85
N PRO A 382 20.01 -47.03 -40.56
CA PRO A 382 19.75 -48.36 -39.98
C PRO A 382 19.36 -48.34 -38.48
N TYR A 383 19.54 -47.21 -37.78
CA TYR A 383 19.50 -47.15 -36.31
C TYR A 383 18.22 -46.53 -35.72
N GLY A 384 17.18 -46.30 -36.50
CA GLY A 384 15.88 -45.81 -36.00
C GLY A 384 15.92 -44.49 -35.18
N LEU A 385 16.92 -43.65 -35.47
CA LEU A 385 17.20 -42.42 -34.71
C LEU A 385 16.32 -41.27 -35.15
N THR A 386 15.86 -40.48 -34.21
CA THR A 386 15.15 -39.22 -34.50
C THR A 386 16.08 -38.03 -34.23
N PHE A 387 16.35 -37.25 -35.28
CA PHE A 387 17.23 -36.08 -35.15
C PHE A 387 16.44 -34.83 -34.77
N GLN A 388 16.89 -34.15 -33.76
CA GLN A 388 16.29 -32.87 -33.28
C GLN A 388 17.07 -31.66 -33.85
N ASN A 389 18.38 -31.77 -33.92
CA ASN A 389 19.25 -30.70 -34.43
C ASN A 389 20.49 -31.29 -35.11
N LEU A 390 20.82 -30.75 -36.26
CA LEU A 390 22.00 -31.16 -37.04
C LEU A 390 22.73 -29.90 -37.54
N VAL A 391 23.97 -29.72 -37.07
CA VAL A 391 24.86 -28.63 -37.52
C VAL A 391 26.01 -29.26 -38.28
N ILE A 392 26.13 -28.93 -39.58
CA ILE A 392 27.21 -29.43 -40.46
C ILE A 392 28.15 -28.28 -40.81
N ARG A 393 29.45 -28.54 -40.65
CA ARG A 393 30.56 -27.66 -41.11
C ARG A 393 31.47 -28.46 -42.05
N PRO A 394 32.33 -27.84 -42.83
CA PRO A 394 33.17 -28.52 -43.79
C PRO A 394 34.02 -29.70 -43.24
N SER A 395 34.46 -29.59 -42.00
CA SER A 395 35.31 -30.59 -41.30
C SER A 395 34.73 -31.14 -40.01
N SER A 396 33.46 -30.79 -39.65
CA SER A 396 32.85 -31.24 -38.42
C SER A 396 31.34 -31.28 -38.52
N PHE A 397 30.71 -32.14 -37.74
CA PHE A 397 29.26 -32.12 -37.53
C PHE A 397 28.92 -32.25 -36.05
N LEU A 398 27.77 -31.72 -35.65
CA LEU A 398 27.12 -31.92 -34.38
C LEU A 398 25.71 -32.41 -34.63
N LEU A 399 25.38 -33.54 -34.06
CA LEU A 399 24.09 -34.20 -34.24
C LEU A 399 23.48 -34.44 -32.87
N ASN A 400 22.32 -33.85 -32.62
CA ASN A 400 21.53 -34.10 -31.41
C ASN A 400 20.26 -34.84 -31.80
N GLY A 401 19.90 -35.85 -31.02
CA GLY A 401 18.73 -36.66 -31.30
C GLY A 401 18.33 -37.56 -30.15
N THR A 402 17.33 -38.38 -30.43
CA THR A 402 16.85 -39.40 -29.48
C THR A 402 16.93 -40.79 -30.13
N ALA A 403 17.28 -41.80 -29.32
CA ALA A 403 17.37 -43.20 -29.68
C ALA A 403 16.38 -44.02 -28.86
N GLU A 404 15.96 -45.18 -29.40
CA GLU A 404 15.12 -46.11 -28.65
C GLU A 404 15.96 -47.02 -27.70
N ASP A 405 17.20 -47.32 -28.09
CA ASP A 405 18.13 -48.15 -27.27
C ASP A 405 19.39 -47.33 -26.92
N TRP A 406 19.94 -47.62 -25.76
CA TRP A 406 21.21 -47.07 -25.28
C TRP A 406 22.40 -47.36 -26.19
N ASN A 407 22.37 -48.51 -26.86
CA ASN A 407 23.46 -48.99 -27.72
C ASN A 407 23.44 -48.34 -29.12
N ASP A 408 22.34 -47.73 -29.53
CA ASP A 408 22.21 -47.21 -30.90
C ASP A 408 23.06 -45.96 -31.11
N GLY A 409 23.21 -45.10 -30.07
CA GLY A 409 24.13 -43.99 -30.11
C GLY A 409 25.60 -44.42 -30.22
N GLU A 410 26.03 -45.52 -29.56
CA GLU A 410 27.37 -46.08 -29.67
C GLU A 410 27.65 -46.72 -31.02
N ARG A 411 26.69 -47.45 -31.53
CA ARG A 411 26.76 -48.06 -32.88
C ARG A 411 26.90 -46.99 -33.95
N LEU A 412 26.13 -45.89 -33.82
CA LEU A 412 26.26 -44.74 -34.71
C LEU A 412 27.64 -44.09 -34.62
N ALA A 413 28.14 -43.83 -33.42
CA ALA A 413 29.47 -43.25 -33.19
C ALA A 413 30.57 -44.15 -33.77
N SER A 414 30.48 -45.47 -33.54
CA SER A 414 31.42 -46.46 -34.08
C SER A 414 31.37 -46.50 -35.62
N ALA A 415 30.19 -46.40 -36.23
CA ALA A 415 30.04 -46.38 -37.69
C ALA A 415 30.73 -45.15 -38.31
N PHE A 416 30.60 -43.99 -37.70
CA PHE A 416 31.31 -42.78 -38.16
C PHE A 416 32.81 -42.88 -37.92
N THR A 417 33.24 -43.51 -36.83
CA THR A 417 34.67 -43.76 -36.59
C THR A 417 35.26 -44.67 -37.65
N GLY A 418 34.48 -45.70 -38.11
CA GLY A 418 34.84 -46.56 -39.20
C GLY A 418 34.98 -45.81 -40.54
N ASP A 419 34.20 -44.74 -40.75
CA ASP A 419 34.26 -43.83 -41.91
C ASP A 419 35.36 -42.77 -41.80
N GLY A 420 36.23 -42.82 -40.83
CA GLY A 420 37.37 -41.94 -40.63
C GLY A 420 37.08 -40.62 -39.88
N TRP A 421 35.99 -40.58 -39.14
CA TRP A 421 35.68 -39.44 -38.27
C TRP A 421 36.14 -39.68 -36.86
N GLN A 422 36.73 -38.67 -36.20
CA GLN A 422 36.91 -38.68 -34.77
C GLN A 422 35.61 -38.30 -34.08
N THR A 423 34.97 -39.26 -33.41
CA THR A 423 33.64 -39.06 -32.85
C THR A 423 33.71 -38.97 -31.31
N LYS A 424 32.93 -38.01 -30.75
CA LYS A 424 32.70 -37.91 -29.32
C LYS A 424 31.18 -37.96 -29.07
N LEU A 425 30.78 -38.98 -28.30
CA LEU A 425 29.38 -39.16 -27.91
C LEU A 425 29.17 -38.73 -26.49
N ASP A 426 28.30 -37.77 -26.28
CA ASP A 426 27.81 -37.36 -24.93
C ASP A 426 26.36 -37.87 -24.80
N ARG A 427 26.03 -38.51 -23.69
CA ARG A 427 24.69 -39.04 -23.40
C ARG A 427 24.09 -38.31 -22.24
N SER A 428 22.79 -38.08 -22.26
CA SER A 428 22.01 -37.64 -21.12
C SER A 428 21.01 -38.72 -20.73
N ASP A 429 20.59 -38.75 -19.48
CA ASP A 429 19.62 -39.70 -18.95
C ASP A 429 18.33 -39.69 -19.75
N ALA A 430 17.59 -40.81 -19.71
CA ALA A 430 16.32 -40.96 -20.37
C ALA A 430 15.36 -39.85 -19.88
N GLY A 431 14.80 -39.10 -20.81
CA GLY A 431 13.79 -38.08 -20.48
C GLY A 431 12.46 -38.73 -20.07
N ALA A 432 11.46 -37.89 -19.75
CA ALA A 432 10.12 -38.34 -19.35
C ALA A 432 9.39 -39.19 -20.42
N ASP A 433 9.93 -39.26 -21.64
CA ASP A 433 9.43 -39.99 -22.82
C ASP A 433 10.10 -41.37 -23.02
N GLU A 434 10.86 -41.88 -22.05
CA GLU A 434 11.59 -43.16 -22.06
C GLU A 434 12.64 -43.28 -23.18
N ARG A 435 12.97 -42.20 -23.91
CA ARG A 435 13.98 -42.18 -24.97
C ARG A 435 15.31 -41.66 -24.49
N VAL A 436 16.40 -42.22 -25.02
CA VAL A 436 17.76 -41.81 -24.70
C VAL A 436 18.17 -40.62 -25.56
N HIS A 437 18.43 -39.48 -24.93
CA HIS A 437 18.97 -38.31 -25.64
C HIS A 437 20.47 -38.47 -25.84
N PHE A 438 20.96 -38.13 -27.03
CA PHE A 438 22.37 -38.16 -27.30
C PHE A 438 22.83 -36.95 -28.11
N SER A 439 24.08 -36.62 -27.95
CA SER A 439 24.78 -35.59 -28.71
C SER A 439 26.08 -36.20 -29.28
N LEU A 440 26.15 -36.30 -30.60
CA LEU A 440 27.32 -36.85 -31.31
C LEU A 440 28.04 -35.74 -32.06
N LYS A 441 29.28 -35.48 -31.69
CA LYS A 441 30.18 -34.59 -32.38
C LYS A 441 31.18 -35.38 -33.19
N GLY A 442 31.33 -35.10 -34.49
CA GLY A 442 32.36 -35.68 -35.36
C GLY A 442 33.26 -34.59 -35.93
N GLU A 443 34.56 -34.88 -35.94
CA GLU A 443 35.59 -34.01 -36.57
C GLU A 443 36.42 -34.90 -37.51
N LYS A 444 36.83 -34.33 -38.70
CA LYS A 444 37.59 -35.04 -39.70
C LYS A 444 38.93 -34.39 -39.93
#